data_9f704c4b548df9bc0a1c72811a40e976
#
_entry.id   9f704c4b548df9bc0a1c72811a40e976
#
_cell.length_a   1.000
_cell.length_b   1.000
_cell.length_c   1.000
_cell.angle_alpha   90.00
_cell.angle_beta   90.00
_cell.angle_gamma   90.00
#
_symmetry.space_group_name_H-M   'P 1'
#
loop_
_entity.id
_entity.type
_entity.pdbx_description
1 polymer ?
#
loop_
_entity_poly.entity_id
_entity_poly.type
_entity_poly.pdbx_seq_one_letter_code
_entity_poly.pdbx_strand_id
1 'polypeptide(L)'
;MRSEDVAAKKFGTTRWREGYEPQDVDELMERVRETLAGFERRRSINPITAAEVASALFTPTKFREGYDQNDVDDFLDEIVAALREHEAR
;
A
#
# COMPACT_ATOMS: atom_id res chain seq x y z
N MET A 1 7.16 6.24 -8.78
CA MET A 1 6.14 6.52 -7.73
C MET A 1 6.74 7.42 -6.67
N ARG A 2 6.01 8.42 -6.27
CA ARG A 2 6.42 9.36 -5.23
C ARG A 2 5.55 9.17 -4.00
N SER A 3 6.02 9.64 -2.85
CA SER A 3 5.25 9.55 -1.60
C SER A 3 3.88 10.23 -1.72
N GLU A 4 3.80 11.34 -2.46
CA GLU A 4 2.54 12.05 -2.67
C GLU A 4 1.51 11.22 -3.45
N ASP A 5 1.94 10.32 -4.33
CA ASP A 5 1.04 9.44 -5.07
C ASP A 5 0.34 8.48 -4.12
N VAL A 6 1.05 8.00 -3.11
CA VAL A 6 0.48 7.13 -2.08
C VAL A 6 -0.47 7.92 -1.18
N ALA A 7 -0.06 9.12 -0.76
CA ALA A 7 -0.88 9.97 0.10
C ALA A 7 -2.20 10.38 -0.57
N ALA A 8 -2.18 10.55 -1.89
CA ALA A 8 -3.36 10.98 -2.65
C ALA A 8 -4.24 9.81 -3.10
N LYS A 9 -3.77 8.59 -2.98
CA LYS A 9 -4.51 7.42 -3.48
C LYS A 9 -5.78 7.20 -2.67
N LYS A 10 -6.89 7.04 -3.37
CA LYS A 10 -8.17 6.67 -2.78
C LYS A 10 -8.64 5.37 -3.38
N PHE A 11 -9.12 4.47 -2.54
CA PHE A 11 -9.64 3.18 -2.97
C PHE A 11 -11.15 3.21 -2.99
N GLY A 12 -11.73 2.50 -3.97
CA GLY A 12 -13.15 2.25 -3.96
C GLY A 12 -13.51 1.39 -2.75
N THR A 13 -14.77 1.44 -2.36
CA THR A 13 -15.25 0.67 -1.20
C THR A 13 -16.33 -0.31 -1.65
N THR A 14 -16.52 -1.34 -0.86
CA THR A 14 -17.58 -2.32 -1.06
C THR A 14 -18.18 -2.70 0.29
N ARG A 15 -19.46 -3.05 0.29
CA ARG A 15 -20.15 -3.50 1.50
C ARG A 15 -20.72 -4.91 1.33
N TRP A 16 -21.11 -5.25 0.13
CA TRP A 16 -21.83 -6.48 -0.15
C TRP A 16 -20.95 -7.65 -0.54
N ARG A 17 -19.73 -7.37 -0.98
CA ARG A 17 -18.72 -8.38 -1.22
C ARG A 17 -17.57 -8.19 -0.25
N GLU A 18 -16.73 -9.23 -0.17
CA GLU A 18 -15.55 -9.18 0.67
C GLU A 18 -14.61 -8.06 0.23
N GLY A 19 -14.20 -7.24 1.19
CA GLY A 19 -13.22 -6.19 0.99
C GLY A 19 -12.07 -6.37 1.96
N TYR A 20 -11.20 -5.37 2.03
CA TYR A 20 -10.11 -5.31 3.00
C TYR A 20 -10.41 -4.27 4.08
N GLU A 21 -10.02 -4.59 5.32
CA GLU A 21 -10.15 -3.68 6.45
C GLU A 21 -9.41 -2.37 6.16
N PRO A 22 -10.11 -1.22 6.11
CA PRO A 22 -9.46 0.04 5.77
C PRO A 22 -8.29 0.40 6.68
N GLN A 23 -8.40 0.16 7.97
CA GLN A 23 -7.33 0.47 8.90
C GLN A 23 -6.05 -0.29 8.56
N ASP A 24 -6.16 -1.58 8.23
CA ASP A 24 -5.00 -2.40 7.87
C ASP A 24 -4.31 -1.87 6.62
N VAL A 25 -5.11 -1.53 5.61
CA VAL A 25 -4.57 -0.99 4.36
C VAL A 25 -3.95 0.38 4.58
N ASP A 26 -4.62 1.25 5.33
CA ASP A 26 -4.13 2.60 5.60
C ASP A 26 -2.80 2.58 6.35
N GLU A 27 -2.63 1.65 7.29
CA GLU A 27 -1.37 1.49 8.02
C GLU A 27 -0.23 1.09 7.09
N LEU A 28 -0.49 0.16 6.17
CA LEU A 28 0.51 -0.22 5.18
C LEU A 28 0.84 0.94 4.24
N MET A 29 -0.18 1.65 3.78
CA MET A 29 0.02 2.81 2.91
C MET A 29 0.86 3.88 3.59
N GLU A 30 0.66 4.12 4.88
CA GLU A 30 1.48 5.08 5.62
C GLU A 30 2.95 4.65 5.67
N ARG A 31 3.22 3.36 5.90
CA ARG A 31 4.59 2.85 5.87
C ARG A 31 5.23 2.99 4.50
N VAL A 32 4.48 2.71 3.46
CA VAL A 32 4.98 2.88 2.09
C VAL A 32 5.28 4.35 1.80
N ARG A 33 4.36 5.24 2.20
CA ARG A 33 4.55 6.67 2.00
C ARG A 33 5.83 7.16 2.70
N GLU A 34 6.03 6.77 3.95
CA GLU A 34 7.24 7.14 4.70
C GLU A 34 8.50 6.62 4.03
N THR A 35 8.45 5.39 3.52
CA THR A 35 9.59 4.79 2.82
C THR A 35 9.95 5.58 1.57
N LEU A 36 8.94 5.92 0.75
CA LEU A 36 9.16 6.70 -0.46
C LEU A 36 9.65 8.11 -0.14
N ALA A 37 9.09 8.73 0.90
CA ALA A 37 9.55 10.05 1.36
C ALA A 37 11.02 9.99 1.79
N GLY A 38 11.43 8.90 2.42
CA GLY A 38 12.82 8.68 2.79
C GLY A 38 13.73 8.62 1.58
N PHE A 39 13.33 7.90 0.54
CA PHE A 39 14.09 7.84 -0.70
C PHE A 39 14.22 9.21 -1.36
N GLU A 40 13.12 9.98 -1.37
CA GLU A 40 13.09 11.33 -1.94
C GLU A 40 14.05 12.26 -1.22
N ARG A 41 14.21 12.09 0.07
CA ARG A 41 15.11 12.89 0.92
C ARG A 41 16.49 12.28 1.07
N ARG A 42 16.72 11.14 0.44
CA ARG A 42 17.97 10.36 0.58
C ARG A 42 18.27 10.00 2.03
N ARG A 43 17.22 9.69 2.79
CA ARG A 43 17.31 9.30 4.21
C ARG A 43 16.41 8.09 4.44
N SER A 44 16.92 6.91 4.13
CA SER A 44 16.16 5.67 4.33
C SER A 44 16.43 5.12 5.72
N ILE A 45 15.42 5.16 6.58
CA ILE A 45 15.48 4.55 7.90
C ILE A 45 14.45 3.44 7.92
N ASN A 46 14.92 2.18 8.01
CA ASN A 46 14.08 1.01 8.10
C ASN A 46 12.97 1.00 7.02
N PRO A 47 13.32 1.09 5.73
CA PRO A 47 12.31 1.13 4.68
C PRO A 47 11.56 -0.19 4.58
N ILE A 48 10.26 -0.12 4.24
CA ILE A 48 9.52 -1.32 3.91
C ILE A 48 10.04 -1.87 2.56
N THR A 49 10.13 -3.18 2.44
CA THR A 49 10.65 -3.82 1.23
C THR A 49 9.51 -4.24 0.30
N ALA A 50 9.85 -4.45 -0.97
CA ALA A 50 8.91 -4.99 -1.95
C ALA A 50 8.36 -6.35 -1.49
N ALA A 51 9.22 -7.21 -0.94
CA ALA A 51 8.81 -8.52 -0.44
C ALA A 51 7.79 -8.40 0.70
N GLU A 52 7.99 -7.45 1.60
CA GLU A 52 7.04 -7.21 2.70
C GLU A 52 5.69 -6.75 2.17
N VAL A 53 5.67 -5.86 1.19
CA VAL A 53 4.42 -5.41 0.58
C VAL A 53 3.74 -6.56 -0.16
N ALA A 54 4.51 -7.35 -0.91
CA ALA A 54 3.95 -8.48 -1.67
C ALA A 54 3.33 -9.54 -0.77
N SER A 55 3.82 -9.67 0.46
CA SER A 55 3.31 -10.67 1.42
C SER A 55 2.35 -10.11 2.46
N ALA A 56 1.98 -8.83 2.34
CA ALA A 56 1.07 -8.22 3.31
C ALA A 56 -0.31 -8.87 3.27
N LEU A 57 -0.88 -9.06 4.44
CA LEU A 57 -2.21 -9.64 4.60
C LEU A 57 -3.10 -8.64 5.32
N PHE A 58 -4.35 -8.56 4.88
CA PHE A 58 -5.34 -7.67 5.48
C PHE A 58 -6.52 -8.49 5.97
N THR A 59 -7.13 -8.03 7.04
CA THR A 59 -8.35 -8.65 7.55
C THR A 59 -9.47 -8.45 6.52
N PRO A 60 -10.17 -9.51 6.11
CA PRO A 60 -11.28 -9.36 5.18
C PRO A 60 -12.48 -8.73 5.87
N THR A 61 -13.27 -7.97 5.11
CA THR A 61 -14.54 -7.41 5.56
C THR A 61 -15.67 -8.04 4.77
N LYS A 62 -16.84 -8.20 5.42
CA LYS A 62 -18.03 -8.70 4.76
C LYS A 62 -19.26 -8.11 5.45
N PHE A 63 -20.21 -7.63 4.64
CA PHE A 63 -21.43 -6.97 5.12
C PHE A 63 -21.18 -5.68 5.91
N ARG A 64 -19.99 -5.12 5.78
CA ARG A 64 -19.65 -3.78 6.24
C ARG A 64 -18.67 -3.15 5.25
N GLU A 65 -18.51 -1.85 5.31
CA GLU A 65 -17.66 -1.15 4.36
C GLU A 65 -16.21 -1.57 4.51
N GLY A 66 -15.63 -1.94 3.38
CA GLY A 66 -14.21 -2.23 3.28
C GLY A 66 -13.68 -1.69 1.96
N TYR A 67 -12.36 -1.69 1.78
CA TYR A 67 -11.78 -1.30 0.50
C TYR A 67 -11.95 -2.41 -0.53
N ASP A 68 -12.23 -2.01 -1.76
CA ASP A 68 -12.31 -2.94 -2.88
C ASP A 68 -10.97 -3.66 -3.06
N GLN A 69 -11.01 -4.99 -3.02
CA GLN A 69 -9.78 -5.79 -3.07
C GLN A 69 -9.00 -5.58 -4.36
N ASN A 70 -9.69 -5.50 -5.49
CA ASN A 70 -9.00 -5.31 -6.77
C ASN A 70 -8.28 -3.97 -6.83
N ASP A 71 -8.91 -2.90 -6.33
CA ASP A 71 -8.28 -1.58 -6.29
C ASP A 71 -7.02 -1.60 -5.45
N VAL A 72 -7.08 -2.22 -4.27
CA VAL A 72 -5.93 -2.30 -3.38
C VAL A 72 -4.85 -3.18 -4.01
N ASP A 73 -5.22 -4.35 -4.50
CA ASP A 73 -4.24 -5.30 -5.08
C ASP A 73 -3.52 -4.68 -6.28
N ASP A 74 -4.24 -3.98 -7.15
CA ASP A 74 -3.63 -3.31 -8.30
C ASP A 74 -2.62 -2.25 -7.87
N PHE A 75 -2.95 -1.48 -6.84
CA PHE A 75 -2.03 -0.46 -6.34
C PHE A 75 -0.83 -1.09 -5.63
N LEU A 76 -1.03 -2.19 -4.91
CA LEU A 76 0.08 -2.92 -4.30
C LEU A 76 1.06 -3.43 -5.35
N ASP A 77 0.57 -3.89 -6.49
CA ASP A 77 1.45 -4.32 -7.58
C ASP A 77 2.31 -3.16 -8.08
N GLU A 78 1.74 -1.97 -8.20
CA GLU A 78 2.48 -0.77 -8.59
C GLU A 78 3.54 -0.41 -7.54
N ILE A 79 3.19 -0.51 -6.26
CA ILE A 79 4.11 -0.23 -5.15
C ILE A 79 5.28 -1.23 -5.18
N VAL A 80 4.99 -2.51 -5.34
CA VAL A 80 6.02 -3.56 -5.39
C VAL A 80 7.01 -3.28 -6.52
N ALA A 81 6.51 -2.94 -7.70
CA ALA A 81 7.37 -2.61 -8.84
C ALA A 81 8.27 -1.40 -8.53
N ALA A 82 7.70 -0.36 -7.93
CA ALA A 82 8.44 0.85 -7.58
C ALA A 82 9.53 0.56 -6.53
N LEU A 83 9.20 -0.23 -5.50
CA LEU A 83 10.16 -0.58 -4.46
C LEU A 83 11.29 -1.46 -5.00
N ARG A 84 10.97 -2.40 -5.87
CA ARG A 84 11.99 -3.24 -6.51
C ARG A 84 12.97 -2.42 -7.32
N GLU A 85 12.48 -1.38 -8.00
CA GLU A 85 13.33 -0.48 -8.74
C GLU A 85 14.30 0.26 -7.81
N HIS A 86 13.84 0.73 -6.67
CA HIS A 86 14.70 1.35 -5.66
C HIS A 86 15.70 0.36 -5.08
N GLU A 87 15.26 -0.86 -4.81
CA GLU A 87 16.12 -1.91 -4.23
C GLU A 87 17.23 -2.37 -5.19
N ALA A 88 16.99 -2.23 -6.48
CA ALA A 88 17.97 -2.63 -7.52
C ALA A 88 19.07 -1.60 -7.75
N ARG A 89 18.98 -0.42 -7.18
CA ARG A 89 19.96 0.67 -7.36
C ARG A 89 21.20 0.50 -6.50
#